data_a8884c5413a60d25747e3e350f16329d
#
_entry.id   a8884c5413a60d25747e3e350f16329d
#
_cell.length_a   1.000
_cell.length_b   1.000
_cell.length_c   1.000
_cell.angle_alpha   90.00
_cell.angle_beta   90.00
_cell.angle_gamma   90.00
#
_symmetry.space_group_name_H-M   'P 1'
#
loop_
_entity.id
_entity.type
_entity.pdbx_description
1 polymer ?
#
loop_
_entity_poly.entity_id
_entity_poly.type
_entity_poly.pdbx_seq_one_letter_code
_entity_poly.pdbx_strand_id
1 'polypeptide(L)'
;MSSIEEQVVREYFERNGFFLKHLHIEPEMAAKVASTKKNKTAKHYPAYLVQRQTGRSQNEPLAGRFQLFSSDLGGLALAVMVVVGWSSQGLTLPIFLNGGRYRSWIRNEVVPSFNLSLLGFDKEAHPPGVPHKIILLPGLPVSEPYRQECIDLLKAAGADALFSFQTFLESLVSQVPTGSGQATSDLSEIVRLLKVYELVRPPQMDLFEDF
;
A
#
# COMPACT_ATOMS: atom_id res chain seq x y z
N MET A 1 9.69 3.44 -6.88
CA MET A 1 8.29 3.44 -7.32
C MET A 1 8.22 4.19 -8.64
N SER A 2 7.41 3.75 -9.59
CA SER A 2 7.17 4.49 -10.84
C SER A 2 6.18 5.64 -10.59
N SER A 3 6.17 6.64 -11.49
CA SER A 3 5.20 7.74 -11.42
C SER A 3 3.75 7.26 -11.49
N ILE A 4 3.50 6.19 -12.25
CA ILE A 4 2.16 5.57 -12.36
C ILE A 4 1.73 4.93 -11.04
N GLU A 5 2.62 4.20 -10.37
CA GLU A 5 2.31 3.60 -9.06
C GLU A 5 2.01 4.68 -8.02
N GLU A 6 2.75 5.78 -8.04
CA GLU A 6 2.49 6.93 -7.16
C GLU A 6 1.12 7.55 -7.45
N GLN A 7 0.78 7.70 -8.72
CA GLN A 7 -0.51 8.23 -9.13
C GLN A 7 -1.68 7.32 -8.71
N VAL A 8 -1.53 5.99 -8.84
CA VAL A 8 -2.52 5.01 -8.35
C VAL A 8 -2.74 5.19 -6.84
N VAL A 9 -1.67 5.27 -6.06
CA VAL A 9 -1.75 5.44 -4.60
C VAL A 9 -2.45 6.75 -4.25
N ARG A 10 -2.04 7.86 -4.87
CA ARG A 10 -2.59 9.18 -4.63
C ARG A 10 -4.08 9.20 -4.96
N GLU A 11 -4.45 8.79 -6.16
CA GLU A 11 -5.82 8.85 -6.63
C GLU A 11 -6.76 7.94 -5.82
N TYR A 12 -6.29 6.76 -5.42
CA TYR A 12 -7.06 5.88 -4.53
C TYR A 12 -7.42 6.57 -3.20
N PHE A 13 -6.46 7.16 -2.53
CA PHE A 13 -6.71 7.80 -1.24
C PHE A 13 -7.49 9.11 -1.37
N GLU A 14 -7.17 9.96 -2.35
CA GLU A 14 -7.87 11.23 -2.58
C GLU A 14 -9.35 11.01 -2.88
N ARG A 15 -9.70 10.00 -3.71
CA ARG A 15 -11.09 9.63 -4.00
C ARG A 15 -11.82 9.08 -2.77
N ASN A 16 -11.11 8.50 -1.84
CA ASN A 16 -11.67 8.00 -0.58
C ASN A 16 -11.62 9.03 0.57
N GLY A 17 -11.33 10.29 0.27
CA GLY A 17 -11.37 11.41 1.22
C GLY A 17 -10.17 11.50 2.16
N PHE A 18 -8.98 11.18 1.65
CA PHE A 18 -7.72 11.32 2.38
C PHE A 18 -6.77 12.30 1.71
N PHE A 19 -5.95 12.95 2.51
CA PHE A 19 -4.74 13.64 2.06
C PHE A 19 -3.54 12.72 2.14
N LEU A 20 -2.62 12.85 1.17
CA LEU A 20 -1.32 12.20 1.20
C LEU A 20 -0.21 13.24 1.26
N LYS A 21 0.69 13.05 2.23
CA LYS A 21 1.92 13.82 2.34
C LYS A 21 3.10 12.87 2.21
N HIS A 22 3.99 13.12 1.27
CA HIS A 22 5.24 12.36 1.15
C HIS A 22 6.11 12.61 2.39
N LEU A 23 6.60 11.54 3.01
CA LEU A 23 7.53 11.60 4.13
C LEU A 23 8.96 11.53 3.59
N HIS A 24 9.74 12.54 3.87
CA HIS A 24 11.17 12.55 3.56
C HIS A 24 11.93 11.88 4.71
N ILE A 25 12.75 10.90 4.37
CA ILE A 25 13.67 10.28 5.32
C ILE A 25 14.92 11.14 5.33
N GLU A 26 15.28 11.68 6.49
CA GLU A 26 16.50 12.45 6.62
C GLU A 26 17.74 11.57 6.33
N PRO A 27 18.64 11.99 5.42
CA PRO A 27 19.78 11.19 5.03
C PRO A 27 20.73 10.86 6.18
N GLU A 28 20.79 11.68 7.23
CA GLU A 28 21.61 11.43 8.42
C GLU A 28 21.09 10.27 9.27
N MET A 29 19.78 10.10 9.37
CA MET A 29 19.19 8.95 10.06
C MET A 29 19.36 7.66 9.25
N ALA A 30 19.25 7.74 7.94
CA ALA A 30 19.53 6.63 7.04
C ALA A 30 20.98 6.14 7.14
N ALA A 31 21.95 7.05 7.26
CA ALA A 31 23.36 6.72 7.40
C ALA A 31 23.71 6.07 8.74
N LYS A 32 23.07 6.45 9.85
CA LYS A 32 23.28 5.84 11.17
C LYS A 32 22.84 4.38 11.23
N VAL A 33 21.81 3.99 10.47
CA VAL A 33 21.32 2.61 10.40
C VAL A 33 22.15 1.75 9.46
N ALA A 34 22.66 2.33 8.37
CA ALA A 34 23.59 1.64 7.47
C ALA A 34 24.94 1.30 8.13
N SER A 35 25.38 2.08 9.12
CA SER A 35 26.68 1.88 9.77
C SER A 35 26.69 0.74 10.80
N THR A 36 25.54 0.26 11.26
CA THR A 36 25.46 -0.78 12.32
C THR A 36 25.42 -2.22 11.80
N LYS A 37 25.30 -2.45 10.50
CA LYS A 37 25.38 -3.80 9.91
C LYS A 37 26.12 -3.74 8.58
N LYS A 38 27.06 -4.65 8.38
CA LYS A 38 27.78 -4.97 7.12
C LYS A 38 26.86 -5.37 5.96
N ASN A 39 25.70 -4.73 5.79
CA ASN A 39 24.73 -5.06 4.78
C ASN A 39 24.65 -3.95 3.75
N LYS A 40 24.70 -4.37 2.48
CA LYS A 40 24.37 -3.65 1.26
C LYS A 40 23.34 -2.56 1.53
N THR A 41 23.58 -1.38 0.99
CA THR A 41 22.73 -0.18 1.02
C THR A 41 21.26 -0.51 1.25
N ALA A 42 20.74 -0.20 2.45
CA ALA A 42 19.34 -0.38 2.76
C ALA A 42 18.52 0.39 1.71
N LYS A 43 17.66 -0.30 1.00
CA LYS A 43 16.79 0.30 0.00
C LYS A 43 15.75 1.13 0.74
N HIS A 44 15.56 2.37 0.31
CA HIS A 44 14.52 3.22 0.85
C HIS A 44 13.29 3.12 -0.05
N TYR A 45 12.19 2.67 0.51
CA TYR A 45 10.89 2.72 -0.13
C TYR A 45 10.20 4.05 0.19
N PRO A 46 9.47 4.64 -0.75
CA PRO A 46 8.71 5.86 -0.48
C PRO A 46 7.68 5.62 0.62
N ALA A 47 7.53 6.61 1.46
CA ALA A 47 6.59 6.58 2.56
C ALA A 47 5.68 7.80 2.53
N TYR A 48 4.44 7.61 2.97
CA TYR A 48 3.41 8.63 2.97
C TYR A 48 2.70 8.69 4.32
N LEU A 49 2.42 9.90 4.77
CA LEU A 49 1.41 10.15 5.76
C LEU A 49 0.06 10.18 5.05
N VAL A 50 -0.85 9.34 5.48
CA VAL A 50 -2.23 9.24 5.00
C VAL A 50 -3.13 9.78 6.10
N GLN A 51 -3.87 10.84 5.82
CA GLN A 51 -4.73 11.52 6.78
C GLN A 51 -6.11 11.75 6.19
N ARG A 52 -7.16 11.41 6.94
CA ARG A 52 -8.54 11.68 6.53
C ARG A 52 -8.82 13.19 6.47
N GLN A 53 -9.48 13.64 5.41
CA GLN A 53 -9.78 15.06 5.18
C GLN A 53 -10.80 15.62 6.15
N THR A 54 -11.83 14.84 6.45
CA THR A 54 -12.97 15.30 7.29
C THR A 54 -13.44 14.18 8.22
N GLY A 55 -13.96 14.55 9.37
CA GLY A 55 -14.66 13.65 10.29
C GLY A 55 -13.78 13.16 11.43
N ARG A 56 -13.18 11.99 11.32
CA ARG A 56 -12.48 11.36 12.42
C ARG A 56 -11.07 11.90 12.63
N SER A 57 -10.75 12.19 13.90
CA SER A 57 -9.39 12.53 14.33
C SER A 57 -8.62 11.35 14.92
N GLN A 58 -9.28 10.24 15.24
CA GLN A 58 -8.66 9.06 15.86
C GLN A 58 -8.97 7.79 15.06
N ASN A 59 -8.00 6.89 15.03
CA ASN A 59 -8.14 5.59 14.42
C ASN A 59 -9.06 4.69 15.24
N GLU A 60 -9.89 3.91 14.55
CA GLU A 60 -10.54 2.74 15.16
C GLU A 60 -9.59 1.54 15.14
N PRO A 61 -9.80 0.56 16.03
CA PRO A 61 -9.09 -0.72 15.94
C PRO A 61 -9.30 -1.33 14.55
N LEU A 62 -8.21 -1.74 13.90
CA LEU A 62 -8.30 -2.46 12.64
C LEU A 62 -9.09 -3.77 12.84
N ALA A 63 -9.94 -4.11 11.87
CA ALA A 63 -10.97 -5.16 11.94
C ALA A 63 -10.42 -6.61 12.04
N GLY A 64 -9.42 -6.86 12.86
CA GLY A 64 -8.91 -8.20 13.17
C GLY A 64 -8.16 -8.92 12.02
N ARG A 65 -8.25 -8.43 10.79
CA ARG A 65 -7.54 -8.95 9.62
C ARG A 65 -6.35 -8.07 9.26
N PHE A 66 -5.24 -8.71 8.87
CA PHE A 66 -4.02 -7.98 8.51
C PHE A 66 -4.10 -7.35 7.12
N GLN A 67 -4.75 -7.99 6.16
CA GLN A 67 -4.98 -7.43 4.82
C GLN A 67 -6.25 -6.58 4.83
N LEU A 68 -6.09 -5.30 4.48
CA LEU A 68 -7.17 -4.33 4.38
C LEU A 68 -7.74 -4.27 2.97
N PHE A 69 -9.01 -3.92 2.89
CA PHE A 69 -9.76 -3.66 1.66
C PHE A 69 -10.36 -2.25 1.70
N SER A 70 -10.97 -1.81 0.62
CA SER A 70 -11.57 -0.46 0.55
C SER A 70 -12.67 -0.24 1.61
N SER A 71 -13.38 -1.30 2.03
CA SER A 71 -14.36 -1.25 3.11
C SER A 71 -13.76 -0.89 4.48
N ASP A 72 -12.48 -1.17 4.69
CA ASP A 72 -11.82 -0.96 5.99
C ASP A 72 -11.35 0.50 6.17
N LEU A 73 -11.37 1.29 5.10
CA LEU A 73 -11.01 2.71 5.17
C LEU A 73 -11.90 3.52 6.11
N GLY A 74 -13.13 3.03 6.37
CA GLY A 74 -14.07 3.69 7.29
C GLY A 74 -13.48 3.97 8.68
N GLY A 75 -12.70 3.04 9.23
CA GLY A 75 -12.05 3.16 10.55
C GLY A 75 -10.71 3.89 10.54
N LEU A 76 -10.16 4.22 9.36
CA LEU A 76 -8.85 4.84 9.23
C LEU A 76 -8.96 6.37 9.31
N ALA A 77 -8.24 6.98 10.26
CA ALA A 77 -8.10 8.43 10.38
C ALA A 77 -6.68 8.88 10.00
N LEU A 78 -5.66 8.16 10.48
CA LEU A 78 -4.26 8.50 10.32
C LEU A 78 -3.41 7.24 10.13
N ALA A 79 -2.57 7.21 9.10
CA ALA A 79 -1.61 6.14 8.88
C ALA A 79 -0.28 6.65 8.34
N VAL A 80 0.79 5.90 8.63
CA VAL A 80 2.05 5.97 7.91
C VAL A 80 2.11 4.76 7.00
N MET A 81 2.22 4.99 5.71
CA MET A 81 2.22 3.93 4.70
C MET A 81 3.54 3.89 3.95
N VAL A 82 4.18 2.72 3.94
CA VAL A 82 5.34 2.41 3.10
C VAL A 82 4.87 1.73 1.83
N VAL A 83 5.35 2.20 0.69
CA VAL A 83 4.92 1.70 -0.62
C VAL A 83 6.01 0.89 -1.29
N VAL A 84 5.77 -0.39 -1.49
CA VAL A 84 6.63 -1.32 -2.20
C VAL A 84 5.93 -1.73 -3.50
N GLY A 85 6.23 -1.03 -4.59
CA GLY A 85 5.58 -1.23 -5.88
C GLY A 85 6.23 -2.31 -6.73
N TRP A 86 5.65 -2.58 -7.91
CA TRP A 86 6.17 -3.50 -8.93
C TRP A 86 7.51 -3.05 -9.51
N SER A 87 7.78 -1.74 -9.53
CA SER A 87 9.07 -1.18 -9.95
C SER A 87 10.19 -1.40 -8.92
N SER A 88 9.90 -2.04 -7.79
CA SER A 88 10.87 -2.33 -6.75
C SER A 88 11.96 -3.28 -7.23
N GLN A 89 13.21 -2.95 -6.92
CA GLN A 89 14.36 -3.69 -7.38
C GLN A 89 14.33 -5.15 -6.86
N GLY A 90 14.58 -6.11 -7.73
CA GLY A 90 14.57 -7.52 -7.38
C GLY A 90 13.18 -8.18 -7.37
N LEU A 91 12.11 -7.44 -7.61
CA LEU A 91 10.79 -8.01 -7.81
C LEU A 91 10.55 -8.23 -9.31
N THR A 92 10.17 -9.44 -9.66
CA THR A 92 9.76 -9.83 -11.02
C THR A 92 8.52 -10.70 -10.93
N LEU A 93 7.76 -10.78 -12.03
CA LEU A 93 6.56 -11.62 -12.08
C LEU A 93 6.83 -13.09 -11.68
N PRO A 94 7.91 -13.76 -12.14
CA PRO A 94 8.22 -15.11 -11.68
C PRO A 94 8.53 -15.23 -10.18
N ILE A 95 9.09 -14.19 -9.57
CA ILE A 95 9.32 -14.16 -8.12
C ILE A 95 7.98 -14.04 -7.40
N PHE A 96 7.12 -13.13 -7.85
CA PHE A 96 5.81 -12.90 -7.26
C PHE A 96 4.91 -14.14 -7.33
N LEU A 97 4.88 -14.83 -8.49
CA LEU A 97 4.08 -16.04 -8.68
C LEU A 97 4.62 -17.26 -7.91
N ASN A 98 5.87 -17.25 -7.49
CA ASN A 98 6.46 -18.32 -6.69
C ASN A 98 6.45 -17.93 -5.20
N GLY A 99 5.53 -18.49 -4.42
CA GLY A 99 5.35 -18.12 -3.00
C GLY A 99 6.63 -18.20 -2.17
N GLY A 100 7.45 -19.23 -2.35
CA GLY A 100 8.71 -19.39 -1.61
C GLY A 100 9.76 -18.33 -1.98
N ARG A 101 9.89 -17.98 -3.28
CA ARG A 101 10.77 -16.91 -3.72
C ARG A 101 10.27 -15.54 -3.28
N TYR A 102 8.96 -15.32 -3.36
CA TYR A 102 8.35 -14.06 -2.91
C TYR A 102 8.53 -13.85 -1.41
N ARG A 103 8.29 -14.90 -0.60
CA ARG A 103 8.59 -14.87 0.85
C ARG A 103 10.05 -14.52 1.13
N SER A 104 10.98 -15.15 0.41
CA SER A 104 12.41 -14.87 0.57
C SER A 104 12.75 -13.43 0.17
N TRP A 105 12.12 -12.89 -0.87
CA TRP A 105 12.25 -11.51 -1.28
C TRP A 105 11.70 -10.56 -0.21
N ILE A 106 10.51 -10.80 0.36
CA ILE A 106 9.98 -10.01 1.48
C ILE A 106 10.97 -10.01 2.64
N ARG A 107 11.47 -11.18 3.06
CA ARG A 107 12.41 -11.30 4.19
C ARG A 107 13.69 -10.52 3.97
N ASN A 108 14.25 -10.58 2.77
CA ASN A 108 15.60 -10.07 2.50
C ASN A 108 15.61 -8.61 2.04
N GLU A 109 14.56 -8.15 1.37
CA GLU A 109 14.52 -6.84 0.73
C GLU A 109 13.54 -5.87 1.40
N VAL A 110 12.33 -6.36 1.78
CA VAL A 110 11.28 -5.51 2.33
C VAL A 110 11.45 -5.31 3.82
N VAL A 111 11.54 -6.40 4.59
CA VAL A 111 11.63 -6.33 6.06
C VAL A 111 12.79 -5.48 6.56
N PRO A 112 14.04 -5.58 6.02
CA PRO A 112 15.13 -4.72 6.46
C PRO A 112 14.94 -3.23 6.17
N SER A 113 14.12 -2.92 5.16
CA SER A 113 13.84 -1.55 4.71
C SER A 113 12.56 -0.97 5.34
N PHE A 114 11.77 -1.81 6.01
CA PHE A 114 10.55 -1.42 6.71
C PHE A 114 10.88 -0.98 8.15
N ASN A 115 11.58 0.13 8.28
CA ASN A 115 11.91 0.69 9.58
C ASN A 115 11.19 2.02 9.79
N LEU A 116 10.02 1.96 10.40
CA LEU A 116 9.16 3.13 10.65
C LEU A 116 9.75 4.12 11.66
N SER A 117 10.69 3.67 12.50
CA SER A 117 11.40 4.60 13.41
C SER A 117 12.32 5.57 12.66
N LEU A 118 12.67 5.25 11.40
CA LEU A 118 13.47 6.13 10.54
C LEU A 118 12.62 7.16 9.76
N LEU A 119 11.31 7.03 9.77
CA LEU A 119 10.43 7.88 8.98
C LEU A 119 10.22 9.27 9.59
N GLY A 120 11.02 9.65 10.60
CA GLY A 120 10.98 11.01 11.14
C GLY A 120 9.55 11.49 11.49
N PHE A 121 8.71 10.56 11.99
CA PHE A 121 7.38 10.91 12.43
C PHE A 121 7.52 11.75 13.69
N ASP A 122 7.64 13.05 13.49
CA ASP A 122 7.62 14.01 14.57
C ASP A 122 6.19 14.11 15.11
N LYS A 123 6.00 13.60 16.31
CA LYS A 123 4.70 13.61 16.98
C LYS A 123 4.20 15.05 17.26
N GLU A 124 5.09 16.03 17.32
CA GLU A 124 4.74 17.43 17.57
C GLU A 124 4.28 18.15 16.29
N ALA A 125 4.79 17.73 15.12
CA ALA A 125 4.46 18.34 13.84
C ALA A 125 3.24 17.71 13.13
N HIS A 126 2.64 16.67 13.72
CA HIS A 126 1.57 15.91 13.08
C HIS A 126 0.29 15.89 13.95
N PRO A 127 -0.89 15.62 13.35
CA PRO A 127 -2.14 15.59 14.07
C PRO A 127 -2.10 14.65 15.29
N PRO A 128 -2.82 14.98 16.37
CA PRO A 128 -2.85 14.13 17.55
C PRO A 128 -3.41 12.75 17.22
N GLY A 129 -2.68 11.72 17.58
CA GLY A 129 -3.06 10.33 17.38
C GLY A 129 -1.88 9.42 17.10
N VAL A 130 -2.08 8.13 17.30
CA VAL A 130 -1.10 7.10 16.93
C VAL A 130 -1.44 6.63 15.50
N PRO A 131 -0.56 6.87 14.52
CA PRO A 131 -0.82 6.39 13.16
C PRO A 131 -0.76 4.87 13.08
N HIS A 132 -1.65 4.27 12.29
CA HIS A 132 -1.46 2.89 11.87
C HIS A 132 -0.28 2.77 10.92
N LYS A 133 0.48 1.71 11.08
CA LYS A 133 1.66 1.40 10.28
C LYS A 133 1.27 0.44 9.17
N ILE A 134 1.08 0.96 8.00
CA ILE A 134 0.56 0.20 6.84
C ILE A 134 1.67 -0.04 5.83
N ILE A 135 1.69 -1.22 5.23
CA ILE A 135 2.51 -1.50 4.06
C ILE A 135 1.61 -1.73 2.84
N LEU A 136 1.97 -1.13 1.70
CA LEU A 136 1.38 -1.42 0.41
C LEU A 136 2.32 -2.31 -0.38
N LEU A 137 1.85 -3.48 -0.80
CA LEU A 137 2.58 -4.47 -1.60
C LEU A 137 1.86 -4.74 -2.94
N PRO A 138 2.54 -5.32 -3.93
CA PRO A 138 1.88 -5.84 -5.15
C PRO A 138 0.73 -6.82 -4.84
N GLY A 139 0.90 -7.65 -3.82
CA GLY A 139 -0.08 -8.62 -3.32
C GLY A 139 0.54 -9.58 -2.33
N LEU A 140 -0.20 -10.58 -1.91
CA LEU A 140 0.26 -11.71 -1.11
C LEU A 140 0.25 -13.00 -1.96
N PRO A 141 1.07 -14.00 -1.63
CA PRO A 141 0.99 -15.30 -2.28
C PRO A 141 -0.40 -15.91 -2.17
N VAL A 142 -0.83 -16.63 -3.20
CA VAL A 142 -2.11 -17.37 -3.19
C VAL A 142 -2.00 -18.59 -2.30
N SER A 143 -0.85 -19.24 -2.25
CA SER A 143 -0.61 -20.45 -1.42
C SER A 143 -0.59 -20.10 0.06
N GLU A 144 -1.48 -20.67 0.84
CA GLU A 144 -1.67 -20.39 2.26
C GLU A 144 -0.40 -20.52 3.13
N PRO A 145 0.47 -21.55 3.02
CA PRO A 145 1.67 -21.60 3.85
C PRO A 145 2.55 -20.34 3.67
N TYR A 146 2.78 -19.94 2.42
CA TYR A 146 3.61 -18.79 2.14
C TYR A 146 2.93 -17.46 2.42
N ARG A 147 1.61 -17.40 2.25
CA ARG A 147 0.81 -16.22 2.59
C ARG A 147 0.91 -15.90 4.06
N GLN A 148 0.65 -16.89 4.92
CA GLN A 148 0.72 -16.70 6.38
C GLN A 148 2.15 -16.34 6.82
N GLU A 149 3.17 -17.01 6.28
CA GLU A 149 4.56 -16.70 6.60
C GLU A 149 4.96 -15.27 6.19
N CYS A 150 4.45 -14.75 5.05
CA CYS A 150 4.65 -13.35 4.66
C CYS A 150 3.99 -12.38 5.65
N ILE A 151 2.76 -12.68 6.07
CA ILE A 151 2.02 -11.88 7.06
C ILE A 151 2.80 -11.84 8.38
N ASP A 152 3.29 -12.98 8.86
CA ASP A 152 4.02 -13.06 10.12
C ASP A 152 5.34 -12.29 10.07
N LEU A 153 6.06 -12.35 8.94
CA LEU A 153 7.27 -11.55 8.72
C LEU A 153 6.99 -10.04 8.78
N LEU A 154 5.90 -9.58 8.17
CA LEU A 154 5.54 -8.17 8.14
C LEU A 154 5.06 -7.69 9.51
N LYS A 155 4.25 -8.49 10.22
CA LYS A 155 3.86 -8.20 11.61
C LYS A 155 5.08 -8.11 12.53
N ALA A 156 6.00 -9.06 12.41
CA ALA A 156 7.25 -9.03 13.19
C ALA A 156 8.13 -7.82 12.86
N ALA A 157 8.02 -7.27 11.65
CA ALA A 157 8.68 -6.02 11.25
C ALA A 157 7.96 -4.76 11.77
N GLY A 158 6.80 -4.91 12.41
CA GLY A 158 6.03 -3.83 13.03
C GLY A 158 4.94 -3.22 12.14
N ALA A 159 4.52 -3.92 11.09
CA ALA A 159 3.34 -3.51 10.32
C ALA A 159 2.05 -3.88 11.07
N ASP A 160 1.11 -2.94 11.16
CA ASP A 160 -0.22 -3.15 11.73
C ASP A 160 -1.18 -3.74 10.70
N ALA A 161 -0.97 -3.40 9.42
CA ALA A 161 -1.81 -3.84 8.31
C ALA A 161 -1.11 -3.76 6.96
N LEU A 162 -1.76 -4.34 5.95
CA LEU A 162 -1.31 -4.39 4.56
C LEU A 162 -2.45 -4.02 3.61
N PHE A 163 -2.13 -3.20 2.59
CA PHE A 163 -2.91 -3.09 1.36
C PHE A 163 -2.21 -3.79 0.20
N SER A 164 -2.98 -4.25 -0.79
CA SER A 164 -2.45 -4.69 -2.07
C SER A 164 -2.71 -3.68 -3.18
N PHE A 165 -1.81 -3.57 -4.17
CA PHE A 165 -2.08 -2.79 -5.38
C PHE A 165 -3.32 -3.27 -6.11
N GLN A 166 -3.64 -4.57 -6.04
CA GLN A 166 -4.87 -5.11 -6.59
C GLN A 166 -6.10 -4.43 -6.00
N THR A 167 -6.17 -4.28 -4.66
CA THR A 167 -7.28 -3.58 -3.98
C THR A 167 -7.45 -2.15 -4.50
N PHE A 168 -6.34 -1.44 -4.71
CA PHE A 168 -6.38 -0.07 -5.21
C PHE A 168 -6.87 0.00 -6.65
N LEU A 169 -6.38 -0.87 -7.51
CA LEU A 169 -6.79 -0.93 -8.92
C LEU A 169 -8.25 -1.35 -9.07
N GLU A 170 -8.70 -2.36 -8.33
CA GLU A 170 -10.11 -2.79 -8.32
C GLU A 170 -11.04 -1.66 -7.88
N SER A 171 -10.66 -0.93 -6.84
CA SER A 171 -11.40 0.23 -6.36
C SER A 171 -11.46 1.34 -7.41
N LEU A 172 -10.33 1.68 -8.05
CA LEU A 172 -10.29 2.69 -9.11
C LEU A 172 -11.12 2.26 -10.32
N VAL A 173 -11.00 1.00 -10.74
CA VAL A 173 -11.83 0.45 -11.82
C VAL A 173 -13.32 0.54 -11.47
N SER A 174 -13.72 0.23 -10.24
CA SER A 174 -15.13 0.31 -9.84
C SER A 174 -15.66 1.76 -9.80
N GLN A 175 -14.86 2.70 -9.32
CA GLN A 175 -15.26 4.09 -9.08
C GLN A 175 -15.22 4.99 -10.33
N VAL A 176 -14.36 4.69 -11.32
CA VAL A 176 -14.28 5.49 -12.54
C VAL A 176 -15.48 5.23 -13.45
N PRO A 177 -16.34 6.25 -13.72
CA PRO A 177 -17.52 6.07 -14.58
C PRO A 177 -17.11 5.93 -16.06
N THR A 178 -17.93 5.23 -16.84
CA THR A 178 -17.77 5.11 -18.30
C THR A 178 -18.41 6.26 -19.09
N GLY A 179 -19.25 7.07 -18.44
CA GLY A 179 -19.98 8.17 -19.06
C GLY A 179 -19.11 9.39 -19.40
N SER A 180 -19.72 10.42 -19.99
CA SER A 180 -19.07 11.61 -20.54
C SER A 180 -18.58 12.65 -19.52
N GLY A 181 -18.34 12.27 -18.27
CA GLY A 181 -17.70 13.13 -17.26
C GLY A 181 -16.24 13.40 -17.62
N GLN A 182 -15.74 14.60 -17.31
CA GLN A 182 -14.30 14.86 -17.43
C GLN A 182 -13.54 13.95 -16.46
N ALA A 183 -12.56 13.24 -16.99
CA ALA A 183 -11.61 12.50 -16.16
C ALA A 183 -10.82 13.51 -15.32
N THR A 184 -10.68 13.22 -14.03
CA THR A 184 -9.99 14.11 -13.09
C THR A 184 -8.46 13.96 -13.18
N SER A 185 -7.99 12.91 -13.86
CA SER A 185 -6.56 12.61 -14.05
C SER A 185 -6.33 11.75 -15.28
N ASP A 186 -5.08 11.71 -15.77
CA ASP A 186 -4.67 10.85 -16.89
C ASP A 186 -4.91 9.36 -16.56
N LEU A 187 -4.69 8.95 -15.31
CA LEU A 187 -4.97 7.59 -14.86
C LEU A 187 -6.46 7.25 -14.95
N SER A 188 -7.33 8.16 -14.50
CA SER A 188 -8.79 8.00 -14.63
C SER A 188 -9.23 7.89 -16.08
N GLU A 189 -8.61 8.67 -16.98
CA GLU A 189 -8.89 8.59 -18.41
C GLU A 189 -8.47 7.23 -19.00
N ILE A 190 -7.30 6.74 -18.65
CA ILE A 190 -6.84 5.40 -19.07
C ILE A 190 -7.82 4.33 -18.56
N VAL A 191 -8.20 4.36 -17.28
CA VAL A 191 -9.15 3.40 -16.71
C VAL A 191 -10.51 3.49 -17.42
N ARG A 192 -10.99 4.70 -17.71
CA ARG A 192 -12.23 4.91 -18.47
C ARG A 192 -12.16 4.28 -19.86
N LEU A 193 -11.07 4.52 -20.60
CA LEU A 193 -10.86 3.91 -21.92
C LEU A 193 -10.84 2.38 -21.83
N LEU A 194 -10.09 1.81 -20.88
CA LEU A 194 -10.05 0.36 -20.68
C LEU A 194 -11.45 -0.23 -20.43
N LYS A 195 -12.31 0.48 -19.70
CA LYS A 195 -13.70 0.07 -19.45
C LYS A 195 -14.59 0.23 -20.70
N VAL A 196 -14.47 1.35 -21.41
CA VAL A 196 -15.27 1.61 -22.63
C VAL A 196 -14.97 0.56 -23.70
N TYR A 197 -13.72 0.14 -23.83
CA TYR A 197 -13.32 -0.93 -24.76
C TYR A 197 -13.46 -2.35 -24.17
N GLU A 198 -14.08 -2.49 -22.98
CA GLU A 198 -14.30 -3.78 -22.29
C GLU A 198 -13.03 -4.58 -22.03
N LEU A 199 -11.86 -3.91 -21.99
CA LEU A 199 -10.58 -4.54 -21.68
C LEU A 199 -10.42 -4.84 -20.19
N VAL A 200 -11.16 -4.12 -19.33
CA VAL A 200 -11.27 -4.35 -17.88
C VAL A 200 -12.75 -4.36 -17.51
N ARG A 201 -13.16 -5.44 -16.87
CA ARG A 201 -14.51 -5.56 -16.31
C ARG A 201 -14.46 -5.32 -14.81
N PRO A 202 -15.45 -4.60 -14.22
CA PRO A 202 -15.57 -4.58 -12.77
C PRO A 202 -15.72 -6.03 -12.27
N PRO A 203 -15.18 -6.35 -11.07
CA PRO A 203 -15.39 -7.67 -10.48
C PRO A 203 -16.89 -7.94 -10.45
N GLN A 204 -17.34 -8.97 -11.17
CA GLN A 204 -18.72 -9.44 -11.03
C GLN A 204 -18.84 -10.04 -9.65
N MET A 205 -19.77 -9.56 -8.84
CA MET A 205 -20.26 -10.34 -7.71
C MET A 205 -20.97 -11.54 -8.32
N ASP A 206 -20.40 -12.73 -8.18
CA ASP A 206 -21.08 -13.97 -8.49
C ASP A 206 -22.25 -14.12 -7.51
N LEU A 207 -23.45 -13.74 -7.98
CA LEU A 207 -24.70 -13.84 -7.24
C LEU A 207 -25.16 -15.32 -7.04
N PHE A 208 -24.33 -16.31 -7.43
CA PHE A 208 -24.73 -17.71 -7.53
C PHE A 208 -23.82 -18.69 -6.78
N GLU A 209 -22.99 -18.27 -5.84
CA GLU A 209 -22.20 -19.21 -5.02
C GLU A 209 -22.91 -19.72 -3.75
N ASP A 210 -24.23 -19.55 -3.61
CA ASP A 210 -25.00 -20.14 -2.52
C ASP A 210 -26.17 -21.00 -3.06
N PHE A 211 -25.82 -22.16 -3.63
CA PHE A 211 -26.75 -23.30 -3.73
C PHE A 211 -25.98 -24.62 -3.55
#